data_79264a53d65a0efffc3761bb9733e2e6
#
_entry.id   79264a53d65a0efffc3761bb9733e2e6
#
_cell.length_a   1.000
_cell.length_b   1.000
_cell.length_c   1.000
_cell.angle_alpha   90.00
_cell.angle_beta   90.00
_cell.angle_gamma   90.00
#
_symmetry.space_group_name_H-M   'P 1'
#
loop_
_entity.id
_entity.type
_entity.pdbx_description
1 polymer ?
#
loop_
_entity_poly.entity_id
_entity_poly.type
_entity_poly.pdbx_seq_one_letter_code
_entity_poly.pdbx_strand_id
1 'polypeptide(L)'
;MRKKSASPQPFGRLIAACCILLAVVLVSALMTTFLQKPNLDALADSAVTATPEADPTPTPEPTITPTPAVYAPFGAQYGYGGANLIPETPTPDPVSVTPTPTSVPTDTPAPTDAPMRTLKKNFTGEDVKKLQQALIDLGYLNDAADGTFGSNTQEAVIRFQAVNGLSADGLAGVKTQELLYSGNALSADQAPKPDFLILVNRQHKLGKNDAPTDLVTIESMLSADIVKVKYSGTKADRTATEALGQMLSAAIADGISDFQISSAYRTYSEQQKLVDNSVAKYQKNNPDWSRDRCLSATYNTVAPAGTSEHQTGLAFDITGPGVSFTGTKQQKWLHEHCAEYGFVVRFTADKQKLTGFVAESWHFRYVGVEAAQTMTQNQWCLEEYVEKMGL
;
A
#
# COMPACT_ATOMS: atom_id res chain seq x y z
N MET A 1 -43.95 -73.35 -18.25
CA MET A 1 -44.44 -71.95 -18.38
C MET A 1 -43.30 -71.11 -18.90
N ARG A 2 -43.32 -70.73 -20.20
CA ARG A 2 -42.33 -69.86 -20.84
C ARG A 2 -42.76 -68.42 -20.69
N LYS A 3 -41.96 -67.55 -20.01
CA LYS A 3 -42.21 -66.09 -19.99
C LYS A 3 -41.82 -65.49 -21.35
N LYS A 4 -42.75 -64.85 -22.04
CA LYS A 4 -42.54 -64.06 -23.23
C LYS A 4 -41.84 -62.76 -22.86
N SER A 5 -40.68 -62.48 -23.48
CA SER A 5 -40.02 -61.17 -23.39
C SER A 5 -40.75 -60.18 -24.26
N ALA A 6 -41.12 -59.05 -23.67
CA ALA A 6 -41.72 -57.89 -24.36
C ALA A 6 -40.66 -57.16 -25.17
N SER A 7 -40.92 -56.92 -26.45
CA SER A 7 -40.10 -56.11 -27.35
C SER A 7 -40.20 -54.62 -27.00
N PRO A 8 -39.13 -53.83 -27.08
CA PRO A 8 -39.23 -52.39 -26.76
C PRO A 8 -39.99 -51.65 -27.84
N GLN A 9 -40.91 -50.78 -27.40
CA GLN A 9 -41.76 -49.96 -28.22
C GLN A 9 -40.98 -48.94 -29.05
N PRO A 10 -41.44 -48.59 -30.30
CA PRO A 10 -40.71 -47.72 -31.24
C PRO A 10 -40.65 -46.24 -30.81
N PHE A 11 -41.44 -45.77 -29.82
CA PHE A 11 -41.45 -44.38 -29.37
C PHE A 11 -40.15 -43.90 -28.73
N GLY A 12 -39.39 -44.72 -28.04
CA GLY A 12 -38.12 -44.32 -27.41
C GLY A 12 -37.01 -43.99 -28.44
N ARG A 13 -37.04 -44.58 -29.61
CA ARG A 13 -36.06 -44.31 -30.69
C ARG A 13 -36.30 -43.00 -31.40
N LEU A 14 -37.56 -42.57 -31.49
CA LEU A 14 -37.92 -41.28 -32.12
C LEU A 14 -37.52 -40.08 -31.25
N ILE A 15 -37.68 -40.18 -29.92
CA ILE A 15 -37.26 -39.14 -28.95
C ILE A 15 -35.73 -39.01 -28.93
N ALA A 16 -35.00 -40.10 -28.93
CA ALA A 16 -33.54 -40.08 -28.97
C ALA A 16 -32.97 -39.47 -30.27
N ALA A 17 -33.60 -39.70 -31.41
CA ALA A 17 -33.20 -39.14 -32.70
C ALA A 17 -33.49 -37.61 -32.75
N CYS A 18 -34.63 -37.13 -32.20
CA CYS A 18 -34.93 -35.72 -32.12
C CYS A 18 -33.97 -34.94 -31.17
N CYS A 19 -33.57 -35.54 -30.05
CA CYS A 19 -32.60 -34.91 -29.11
C CYS A 19 -31.23 -34.78 -29.75
N ILE A 20 -30.76 -35.76 -30.52
CA ILE A 20 -29.47 -35.71 -31.21
C ILE A 20 -29.50 -34.67 -32.33
N LEU A 21 -30.60 -34.56 -33.10
CA LEU A 21 -30.76 -33.52 -34.12
C LEU A 21 -30.80 -32.11 -33.54
N LEU A 22 -31.46 -31.89 -32.41
CA LEU A 22 -31.47 -30.61 -31.70
C LEU A 22 -30.07 -30.24 -31.14
N ALA A 23 -29.32 -31.20 -30.65
CA ALA A 23 -27.96 -30.97 -30.17
C ALA A 23 -26.99 -30.60 -31.31
N VAL A 24 -27.11 -31.23 -32.49
CA VAL A 24 -26.30 -30.91 -33.68
C VAL A 24 -26.64 -29.54 -34.24
N VAL A 25 -27.90 -29.14 -34.26
CA VAL A 25 -28.32 -27.80 -34.72
C VAL A 25 -27.84 -26.71 -33.75
N LEU A 26 -27.90 -26.95 -32.43
CA LEU A 26 -27.36 -26.01 -31.41
C LEU A 26 -25.83 -25.86 -31.48
N VAL A 27 -25.10 -26.93 -31.71
CA VAL A 27 -23.64 -26.88 -31.87
C VAL A 27 -23.25 -26.18 -33.17
N SER A 28 -24.00 -26.40 -34.25
CA SER A 28 -23.75 -25.71 -35.54
C SER A 28 -24.07 -24.20 -35.45
N ALA A 29 -25.12 -23.81 -34.73
CA ALA A 29 -25.46 -22.41 -34.48
C ALA A 29 -24.42 -21.69 -33.59
N LEU A 30 -23.88 -22.38 -32.57
CA LEU A 30 -22.78 -21.85 -31.73
C LEU A 30 -21.47 -21.74 -32.53
N MET A 31 -21.16 -22.68 -33.41
CA MET A 31 -19.96 -22.61 -34.27
C MET A 31 -20.01 -21.49 -35.29
N THR A 32 -21.19 -21.19 -35.88
CA THR A 32 -21.33 -20.08 -36.83
C THR A 32 -21.23 -18.71 -36.16
N THR A 33 -21.66 -18.55 -34.89
CA THR A 33 -21.47 -17.31 -34.13
C THR A 33 -20.01 -17.11 -33.66
N PHE A 34 -19.24 -18.20 -33.50
CA PHE A 34 -17.82 -18.11 -33.11
C PHE A 34 -16.89 -17.84 -34.31
N LEU A 35 -17.33 -18.09 -35.55
CA LEU A 35 -16.54 -17.89 -36.77
C LEU A 35 -16.80 -16.53 -37.46
N GLN A 36 -17.81 -15.77 -37.04
CA GLN A 36 -17.96 -14.39 -37.47
C GLN A 36 -17.01 -13.50 -36.66
N LYS A 37 -15.79 -13.31 -37.18
CA LYS A 37 -14.94 -12.20 -36.77
C LYS A 37 -15.73 -10.91 -37.00
N PRO A 38 -15.84 -9.99 -36.03
CA PRO A 38 -16.37 -8.66 -36.29
C PRO A 38 -15.49 -8.02 -37.36
N ASN A 39 -16.13 -7.59 -38.46
CA ASN A 39 -15.49 -6.84 -39.54
C ASN A 39 -15.11 -5.47 -38.97
N LEU A 40 -13.85 -5.30 -38.58
CA LEU A 40 -13.26 -4.06 -38.06
C LEU A 40 -13.09 -2.98 -39.16
N ASP A 41 -13.35 -3.31 -40.42
CA ASP A 41 -13.20 -2.37 -41.53
C ASP A 41 -14.42 -1.43 -41.71
N ALA A 42 -15.53 -1.67 -41.01
CA ALA A 42 -16.74 -0.85 -41.13
C ALA A 42 -16.77 0.40 -40.24
N LEU A 43 -15.74 0.63 -39.40
CA LEU A 43 -15.61 1.83 -38.56
C LEU A 43 -14.60 2.85 -39.10
N ALA A 44 -13.98 2.60 -40.24
CA ALA A 44 -13.00 3.50 -40.87
C ALA A 44 -13.60 4.54 -41.83
N ASP A 45 -14.87 4.48 -42.16
CA ASP A 45 -15.46 5.29 -43.22
C ASP A 45 -16.30 6.49 -42.75
N SER A 46 -16.07 6.94 -41.50
CA SER A 46 -16.63 8.20 -40.96
C SER A 46 -15.56 9.20 -40.52
N ALA A 47 -14.37 9.12 -41.07
CA ALA A 47 -13.37 10.17 -40.88
C ALA A 47 -13.57 11.25 -41.95
N VAL A 48 -14.22 12.33 -41.55
CA VAL A 48 -14.28 13.60 -42.25
C VAL A 48 -12.87 13.97 -42.75
N THR A 49 -12.79 14.24 -44.04
CA THR A 49 -11.64 14.87 -44.70
C THR A 49 -11.27 16.18 -44.00
N ALA A 50 -10.36 16.14 -43.09
CA ALA A 50 -9.63 17.30 -42.57
C ALA A 50 -8.34 17.43 -43.38
N THR A 51 -8.19 18.49 -44.12
CA THR A 51 -6.98 18.96 -44.81
C THR A 51 -5.85 18.98 -43.79
N PRO A 52 -4.62 18.51 -44.10
CA PRO A 52 -3.52 18.58 -43.17
C PRO A 52 -3.13 20.06 -42.98
N GLU A 53 -3.44 20.57 -41.79
CA GLU A 53 -2.92 21.84 -41.30
C GLU A 53 -1.44 21.63 -41.00
N ALA A 54 -0.57 22.53 -41.51
CA ALA A 54 0.86 22.47 -41.37
C ALA A 54 1.25 22.41 -39.89
N ASP A 55 2.09 21.44 -39.58
CA ASP A 55 2.72 21.23 -38.27
C ASP A 55 3.37 22.54 -37.76
N PRO A 56 2.96 23.09 -36.62
CA PRO A 56 3.64 24.26 -36.07
C PRO A 56 5.06 23.85 -35.69
N THR A 57 6.03 24.52 -36.26
CA THR A 57 7.44 24.45 -35.87
C THR A 57 7.57 24.53 -34.33
N PRO A 58 8.24 23.58 -33.68
CA PRO A 58 8.37 23.62 -32.24
C PRO A 58 9.16 24.87 -31.83
N THR A 59 8.52 25.76 -31.11
CA THR A 59 9.19 26.85 -30.40
C THR A 59 10.15 26.21 -29.39
N PRO A 60 11.44 26.60 -29.37
CA PRO A 60 12.37 26.04 -28.39
C PRO A 60 11.89 26.36 -26.98
N GLU A 61 11.64 25.32 -26.21
CA GLU A 61 11.35 25.39 -24.78
C GLU A 61 12.54 26.05 -24.05
N PRO A 62 12.32 26.99 -23.14
CA PRO A 62 13.41 27.62 -22.42
C PRO A 62 14.16 26.55 -21.61
N THR A 63 15.43 26.36 -21.90
CA THR A 63 16.37 25.53 -21.15
C THR A 63 16.44 26.05 -19.72
N ILE A 64 15.70 25.45 -18.81
CA ILE A 64 15.87 25.67 -17.37
C ILE A 64 17.13 24.93 -16.95
N THR A 65 18.22 25.68 -16.85
CA THR A 65 19.44 25.20 -16.18
C THR A 65 19.08 24.90 -14.72
N PRO A 66 19.24 23.68 -14.22
CA PRO A 66 18.99 23.42 -12.82
C PRO A 66 20.03 24.16 -11.99
N THR A 67 19.59 25.17 -11.25
CA THR A 67 20.39 25.77 -10.18
C THR A 67 20.56 24.69 -9.10
N PRO A 68 21.81 24.37 -8.68
CA PRO A 68 22.00 23.41 -7.62
C PRO A 68 21.37 23.96 -6.34
N ALA A 69 20.43 23.20 -5.78
CA ALA A 69 19.89 23.48 -4.45
C ALA A 69 21.03 23.39 -3.44
N VAL A 70 21.48 24.56 -2.97
CA VAL A 70 22.39 24.62 -1.83
C VAL A 70 21.58 24.27 -0.60
N TYR A 71 21.74 23.08 -0.10
CA TYR A 71 21.28 22.68 1.22
C TYR A 71 22.10 23.48 2.25
N ALA A 72 21.52 24.53 2.82
CA ALA A 72 22.08 25.17 3.99
C ALA A 72 21.66 24.36 5.23
N PRO A 73 22.61 23.97 6.09
CA PRO A 73 22.27 23.35 7.37
C PRO A 73 21.61 24.38 8.27
N PHE A 74 20.45 24.01 8.80
CA PHE A 74 19.78 24.75 9.87
C PHE A 74 20.64 24.69 11.13
N GLY A 75 21.30 25.77 11.49
CA GLY A 75 22.03 25.91 12.73
C GLY A 75 22.89 27.14 12.72
N ALA A 76 22.64 28.03 13.64
CA ALA A 76 23.41 29.22 13.99
C ALA A 76 23.07 30.52 13.25
N GLN A 77 22.18 31.30 13.87
CA GLN A 77 22.35 32.76 13.92
C GLN A 77 21.51 33.37 15.05
N TYR A 78 22.03 33.38 16.24
CA TYR A 78 21.82 34.48 17.18
C TYR A 78 23.17 34.87 17.75
N GLY A 79 23.81 35.80 17.06
CA GLY A 79 24.98 36.51 17.56
C GLY A 79 24.50 37.65 18.51
N TYR A 80 24.85 37.54 19.76
CA TYR A 80 24.87 38.69 20.66
C TYR A 80 26.17 39.45 20.47
N GLY A 81 26.09 40.65 19.97
CA GLY A 81 27.18 41.62 19.96
C GLY A 81 26.62 42.97 20.32
N GLY A 82 27.07 43.54 21.41
CA GLY A 82 26.74 44.94 21.74
C GLY A 82 26.95 45.26 23.23
N ALA A 83 28.19 45.42 23.63
CA ALA A 83 28.53 46.08 24.88
C ALA A 83 28.11 47.57 24.86
N ASN A 84 27.47 48.07 25.90
CA ASN A 84 27.58 49.46 26.33
C ASN A 84 27.35 49.59 27.83
N LEU A 85 28.41 49.95 28.45
CA LEU A 85 28.78 50.86 29.53
C LEU A 85 27.66 51.31 30.50
N ILE A 86 27.94 50.98 31.73
CA ILE A 86 27.34 51.40 33.02
C ILE A 86 27.50 52.89 33.22
N PRO A 87 26.57 53.55 33.97
CA PRO A 87 27.04 54.31 35.13
C PRO A 87 26.41 53.84 36.44
N GLU A 88 27.27 53.74 37.44
CA GLU A 88 26.94 53.50 38.84
C GLU A 88 26.20 54.72 39.43
N THR A 89 25.23 54.47 40.32
CA THR A 89 24.77 55.43 41.32
C THR A 89 24.26 54.71 42.58
N PRO A 90 24.26 55.36 43.73
CA PRO A 90 24.83 54.80 44.93
C PRO A 90 23.82 54.12 45.86
N THR A 91 24.37 53.24 46.67
CA THR A 91 23.76 52.47 47.77
C THR A 91 23.15 53.41 48.83
N PRO A 92 21.96 53.18 49.34
CA PRO A 92 21.52 53.60 50.65
C PRO A 92 21.63 52.49 51.67
N ASP A 93 21.99 52.83 52.89
CA ASP A 93 22.25 52.02 54.04
C ASP A 93 21.13 51.06 54.51
N PRO A 94 21.48 50.00 55.26
CA PRO A 94 20.52 48.97 55.63
C PRO A 94 19.59 49.40 56.77
N VAL A 95 18.29 49.36 56.50
CA VAL A 95 17.26 49.45 57.55
C VAL A 95 17.04 48.06 58.10
N SER A 96 17.40 47.87 59.39
CA SER A 96 17.11 46.70 60.20
C SER A 96 15.61 46.51 60.34
N VAL A 97 15.07 45.44 59.72
CA VAL A 97 13.71 44.97 59.95
C VAL A 97 13.75 43.59 60.58
N THR A 98 13.17 43.50 61.75
CA THR A 98 12.94 42.29 62.52
C THR A 98 12.15 41.26 61.71
N PRO A 99 12.53 39.99 61.62
CA PRO A 99 11.78 38.99 60.87
C PRO A 99 10.49 38.62 61.59
N THR A 100 9.37 38.85 60.95
CA THR A 100 8.07 38.25 61.27
C THR A 100 8.15 36.76 60.89
N PRO A 101 7.66 35.82 61.71
CA PRO A 101 7.69 34.41 61.37
C PRO A 101 6.81 34.12 60.14
N THR A 102 7.43 33.84 59.04
CA THR A 102 6.78 33.35 57.80
C THR A 102 6.22 31.98 58.09
N SER A 103 4.91 31.82 57.94
CA SER A 103 4.22 30.56 57.95
C SER A 103 4.83 29.63 56.87
N VAL A 104 5.29 28.47 57.32
CA VAL A 104 5.73 27.37 56.48
C VAL A 104 4.62 27.07 55.48
N PRO A 105 4.86 27.02 54.16
CA PRO A 105 3.89 26.51 53.23
C PRO A 105 3.58 25.06 53.60
N THR A 106 2.37 24.76 53.96
CA THR A 106 1.88 23.39 54.09
C THR A 106 2.02 22.76 52.72
N ASP A 107 2.82 21.72 52.58
CA ASP A 107 2.89 20.87 51.42
C ASP A 107 1.47 20.48 51.06
N THR A 108 0.94 21.10 50.00
CA THR A 108 -0.26 20.62 49.36
C THR A 108 0.08 19.26 48.78
N PRO A 109 -0.58 18.17 49.21
CA PRO A 109 -0.32 16.87 48.66
C PRO A 109 -0.46 16.96 47.13
N ALA A 110 0.55 16.39 46.43
CA ALA A 110 0.52 16.27 44.96
C ALA A 110 -0.84 15.70 44.56
N PRO A 111 -1.46 16.20 43.48
CA PRO A 111 -2.77 15.74 43.07
C PRO A 111 -2.70 14.22 42.86
N THR A 112 -3.53 13.49 43.66
CA THR A 112 -3.77 12.07 43.47
C THR A 112 -4.14 11.82 42.03
N ASP A 113 -3.35 10.97 41.34
CA ASP A 113 -3.56 10.68 39.92
C ASP A 113 -5.00 10.25 39.67
N ALA A 114 -5.77 11.13 39.03
CA ALA A 114 -7.06 10.76 38.50
C ALA A 114 -6.86 9.61 37.47
N PRO A 115 -7.72 8.60 37.45
CA PRO A 115 -7.55 7.49 36.50
C PRO A 115 -7.45 8.01 35.08
N MET A 116 -6.45 7.55 34.32
CA MET A 116 -6.21 7.93 32.94
C MET A 116 -7.43 7.60 32.08
N ARG A 117 -8.06 8.62 31.50
CA ARG A 117 -9.13 8.41 30.53
C ARG A 117 -8.53 8.17 29.13
N THR A 118 -9.22 7.44 28.28
CA THR A 118 -8.85 7.32 26.86
C THR A 118 -9.01 8.67 26.18
N LEU A 119 -7.92 9.20 25.60
CA LEU A 119 -7.92 10.45 24.83
C LEU A 119 -8.07 10.13 23.34
N LYS A 120 -8.90 10.93 22.64
CA LYS A 120 -9.21 10.74 21.22
C LYS A 120 -9.57 12.05 20.55
N LYS A 121 -9.66 12.03 19.24
CA LYS A 121 -10.01 13.18 18.41
C LYS A 121 -11.21 13.95 18.97
N ASN A 122 -11.12 15.27 18.95
CA ASN A 122 -12.07 16.25 19.48
C ASN A 122 -12.10 16.36 21.02
N PHE A 123 -11.23 15.67 21.76
CA PHE A 123 -11.04 15.91 23.17
C PHE A 123 -10.14 17.11 23.40
N THR A 124 -10.39 17.83 24.51
CA THR A 124 -9.59 18.97 24.96
C THR A 124 -9.28 18.86 26.43
N GLY A 125 -8.19 19.51 26.89
CA GLY A 125 -7.79 19.59 28.29
C GLY A 125 -6.30 19.50 28.54
N GLU A 126 -5.90 19.64 29.80
CA GLU A 126 -4.50 19.57 30.21
C GLU A 126 -3.92 18.16 30.02
N ASP A 127 -4.71 17.12 30.12
CA ASP A 127 -4.31 15.77 29.84
C ASP A 127 -3.99 15.55 28.34
N VAL A 128 -4.72 16.19 27.42
CA VAL A 128 -4.40 16.23 25.99
C VAL A 128 -3.09 16.99 25.75
N LYS A 129 -2.92 18.13 26.41
CA LYS A 129 -1.71 18.93 26.32
C LYS A 129 -0.48 18.16 26.80
N LYS A 130 -0.60 17.43 27.92
CA LYS A 130 0.45 16.53 28.45
C LYS A 130 0.79 15.42 27.44
N LEU A 131 -0.21 14.82 26.81
CA LEU A 131 -0.04 13.82 25.78
C LEU A 131 0.74 14.39 24.58
N GLN A 132 0.32 15.56 24.07
CA GLN A 132 0.97 16.24 22.96
C GLN A 132 2.44 16.54 23.28
N GLN A 133 2.74 17.09 24.46
CA GLN A 133 4.11 17.38 24.84
C GLN A 133 4.99 16.12 24.85
N ALA A 134 4.50 15.02 25.41
CA ALA A 134 5.25 13.76 25.42
C ALA A 134 5.48 13.20 23.99
N LEU A 135 4.50 13.36 23.09
CA LEU A 135 4.67 12.98 21.68
C LEU A 135 5.66 13.90 20.95
N ILE A 136 5.74 15.18 21.31
CA ILE A 136 6.75 16.12 20.80
C ILE A 136 8.13 15.73 21.28
N ASP A 137 8.29 15.44 22.57
CA ASP A 137 9.56 15.09 23.20
C ASP A 137 10.15 13.80 22.60
N LEU A 138 9.29 12.87 22.16
CA LEU A 138 9.68 11.63 21.48
C LEU A 138 9.75 11.76 19.94
N GLY A 139 9.50 12.95 19.37
CA GLY A 139 9.62 13.20 17.94
C GLY A 139 8.44 12.73 17.07
N TYR A 140 7.33 12.33 17.68
CA TYR A 140 6.14 11.88 16.93
C TYR A 140 5.23 13.01 16.49
N LEU A 141 5.16 14.13 17.23
CA LEU A 141 4.32 15.26 16.92
C LEU A 141 5.17 16.49 16.60
N ASN A 142 4.96 17.07 15.42
CA ASN A 142 5.58 18.33 15.01
C ASN A 142 4.49 19.42 14.96
N ASP A 143 3.93 19.77 16.14
CA ASP A 143 2.87 20.74 16.31
C ASP A 143 2.94 21.30 17.74
N ALA A 144 2.17 22.33 18.07
CA ALA A 144 2.10 22.87 19.42
C ALA A 144 1.29 21.95 20.36
N ALA A 145 1.68 21.86 21.62
CA ALA A 145 0.87 21.24 22.66
C ALA A 145 -0.24 22.23 23.11
N ASP A 146 -1.27 22.36 22.29
CA ASP A 146 -2.38 23.31 22.46
C ASP A 146 -3.52 22.80 23.35
N GLY A 147 -3.46 21.51 23.73
CA GLY A 147 -4.49 20.86 24.52
C GLY A 147 -5.74 20.45 23.72
N THR A 148 -5.68 20.46 22.37
CA THR A 148 -6.76 20.04 21.50
C THR A 148 -6.35 18.79 20.71
N PHE A 149 -7.01 17.66 20.90
CA PHE A 149 -6.72 16.43 20.18
C PHE A 149 -7.24 16.52 18.73
N GLY A 150 -6.44 17.11 17.86
CA GLY A 150 -6.70 17.28 16.44
C GLY A 150 -6.28 16.05 15.61
N SER A 151 -6.30 16.21 14.26
CA SER A 151 -5.84 15.17 13.33
C SER A 151 -4.35 14.90 13.48
N ASN A 152 -3.51 15.92 13.61
CA ASN A 152 -2.06 15.77 13.79
C ASN A 152 -1.73 15.00 15.07
N THR A 153 -2.46 15.28 16.17
CA THR A 153 -2.31 14.52 17.42
C THR A 153 -2.72 13.06 17.22
N GLN A 154 -3.79 12.80 16.50
CA GLN A 154 -4.23 11.43 16.20
C GLN A 154 -3.20 10.67 15.38
N GLU A 155 -2.66 11.27 14.32
CA GLU A 155 -1.60 10.67 13.50
C GLU A 155 -0.32 10.41 14.32
N ALA A 156 0.05 11.33 15.22
CA ALA A 156 1.17 11.14 16.12
C ALA A 156 0.96 9.96 17.09
N VAL A 157 -0.26 9.79 17.61
CA VAL A 157 -0.61 8.63 18.46
C VAL A 157 -0.54 7.35 17.65
N ILE A 158 -1.07 7.30 16.42
CA ILE A 158 -0.96 6.14 15.52
C ILE A 158 0.51 5.77 15.30
N ARG A 159 1.37 6.74 14.95
CA ARG A 159 2.81 6.51 14.76
C ARG A 159 3.47 5.97 16.02
N PHE A 160 3.20 6.58 17.17
CA PHE A 160 3.73 6.14 18.45
C PHE A 160 3.34 4.69 18.76
N GLN A 161 2.08 4.36 18.58
CA GLN A 161 1.54 3.02 18.81
C GLN A 161 2.20 1.99 17.90
N ALA A 162 2.28 2.26 16.60
CA ALA A 162 2.90 1.39 15.60
C ALA A 162 4.37 1.09 15.92
N VAL A 163 5.16 2.12 16.20
CA VAL A 163 6.59 1.98 16.51
C VAL A 163 6.82 1.19 17.79
N ASN A 164 5.91 1.33 18.75
CA ASN A 164 6.05 0.73 20.08
C ASN A 164 5.25 -0.59 20.25
N GLY A 165 4.77 -1.21 19.14
CA GLY A 165 4.09 -2.51 19.14
C GLY A 165 2.75 -2.50 19.83
N LEU A 166 2.05 -1.36 19.85
CA LEU A 166 0.67 -1.23 20.31
C LEU A 166 -0.29 -1.25 19.12
N SER A 167 -1.57 -1.51 19.37
CA SER A 167 -2.61 -1.35 18.35
C SER A 167 -2.68 0.10 17.88
N ALA A 168 -2.43 0.36 16.57
CA ALA A 168 -2.31 1.69 15.99
C ALA A 168 -3.69 2.28 15.62
N ASP A 169 -4.58 2.35 16.63
CA ASP A 169 -5.97 2.80 16.49
C ASP A 169 -6.16 4.32 16.64
N GLY A 170 -5.11 5.04 17.03
CA GLY A 170 -5.14 6.48 17.27
C GLY A 170 -5.91 6.89 18.54
N LEU A 171 -6.20 5.93 19.43
CA LEU A 171 -6.83 6.16 20.72
C LEU A 171 -5.76 6.07 21.81
N ALA A 172 -5.45 7.18 22.49
CA ALA A 172 -4.51 7.14 23.59
C ALA A 172 -5.17 6.59 24.86
N GLY A 173 -5.37 5.27 24.90
CA GLY A 173 -5.86 4.52 26.04
C GLY A 173 -4.81 4.40 27.13
N VAL A 174 -5.16 3.73 28.24
CA VAL A 174 -4.26 3.57 29.42
C VAL A 174 -2.91 2.99 29.02
N LYS A 175 -2.88 1.89 28.25
CA LYS A 175 -1.61 1.25 27.79
C LYS A 175 -0.74 2.19 26.96
N THR A 176 -1.35 2.99 26.09
CA THR A 176 -0.65 3.97 25.26
C THR A 176 -0.03 5.06 26.12
N GLN A 177 -0.80 5.61 27.06
CA GLN A 177 -0.33 6.67 27.96
C GLN A 177 0.72 6.17 28.95
N GLU A 178 0.52 4.98 29.53
CA GLU A 178 1.51 4.35 30.44
C GLU A 178 2.86 4.18 29.74
N LEU A 179 2.88 3.63 28.52
CA LEU A 179 4.12 3.45 27.79
C LEU A 179 4.74 4.81 27.40
N LEU A 180 3.92 5.76 26.93
CA LEU A 180 4.37 7.10 26.52
C LEU A 180 5.07 7.85 27.67
N TYR A 181 4.58 7.69 28.91
CA TYR A 181 5.13 8.36 30.08
C TYR A 181 6.16 7.55 30.84
N SER A 182 6.41 6.29 30.47
CA SER A 182 7.30 5.36 31.20
C SER A 182 8.79 5.68 31.07
N GLY A 183 9.19 6.46 30.07
CA GLY A 183 10.61 6.63 29.69
C GLY A 183 11.23 5.43 28.96
N ASN A 184 10.45 4.36 28.69
CA ASN A 184 10.90 3.15 27.98
C ASN A 184 10.40 3.08 26.54
N ALA A 185 9.59 4.05 26.11
CA ALA A 185 9.11 4.11 24.74
C ALA A 185 10.23 4.42 23.76
N LEU A 186 10.19 3.78 22.59
CA LEU A 186 11.06 4.15 21.48
C LEU A 186 10.66 5.54 20.97
N SER A 187 11.65 6.37 20.67
CA SER A 187 11.43 7.65 19.97
C SER A 187 11.24 7.40 18.46
N ALA A 188 10.77 8.39 17.73
CA ALA A 188 10.48 8.27 16.31
C ALA A 188 11.71 7.95 15.45
N ASP A 189 12.89 8.41 15.86
CA ASP A 189 14.18 8.13 15.21
C ASP A 189 14.74 6.73 15.52
N GLN A 190 14.29 6.12 16.62
CA GLN A 190 14.64 4.75 17.00
C GLN A 190 13.69 3.71 16.42
N ALA A 191 12.66 4.14 15.65
CA ALA A 191 11.69 3.25 15.05
C ALA A 191 12.39 2.14 14.23
N PRO A 192 12.19 0.84 14.54
CA PRO A 192 12.65 -0.21 13.67
C PRO A 192 11.96 -0.06 12.32
N LYS A 193 12.72 -0.10 11.23
CA LYS A 193 12.14 -0.14 9.87
C LYS A 193 11.88 -1.61 9.53
N PRO A 194 10.64 -2.08 9.58
CA PRO A 194 10.33 -3.45 9.20
C PRO A 194 10.69 -3.66 7.72
N ASP A 195 11.41 -4.74 7.41
CA ASP A 195 11.82 -5.04 6.03
C ASP A 195 10.64 -5.12 5.05
N PHE A 196 9.45 -5.49 5.55
CA PHE A 196 8.25 -5.56 4.72
C PHE A 196 7.56 -4.21 4.43
N LEU A 197 8.03 -3.09 5.01
CA LEU A 197 7.59 -1.73 4.68
C LEU A 197 8.49 -1.02 3.67
N ILE A 198 9.46 -1.73 3.09
CA ILE A 198 10.31 -1.17 2.05
C ILE A 198 9.46 -0.63 0.89
N LEU A 199 9.56 0.67 0.63
CA LEU A 199 8.88 1.31 -0.48
C LEU A 199 9.68 1.08 -1.76
N VAL A 200 9.03 0.50 -2.77
CA VAL A 200 9.62 0.28 -4.10
C VAL A 200 8.69 0.86 -5.16
N ASN A 201 9.19 1.87 -5.86
CA ASN A 201 8.49 2.53 -6.95
C ASN A 201 9.50 3.23 -7.88
N ARG A 202 9.06 4.14 -8.74
CA ARG A 202 9.96 4.84 -9.69
C ARG A 202 10.96 5.76 -9.02
N GLN A 203 10.68 6.26 -7.81
CA GLN A 203 11.55 7.11 -7.02
C GLN A 203 12.47 6.29 -6.10
N HIS A 204 11.99 5.14 -5.61
CA HIS A 204 12.69 4.26 -4.67
C HIS A 204 13.00 2.94 -5.37
N LYS A 205 14.21 2.84 -5.93
CA LYS A 205 14.61 1.72 -6.78
C LYS A 205 15.48 0.74 -6.01
N LEU A 206 15.23 -0.53 -6.24
CA LEU A 206 16.13 -1.61 -5.83
C LEU A 206 17.27 -1.77 -6.84
N GLY A 207 18.44 -2.12 -6.35
CA GLY A 207 19.57 -2.49 -7.16
C GLY A 207 19.41 -3.86 -7.83
N LYS A 208 20.28 -4.16 -8.78
CA LYS A 208 20.26 -5.44 -9.51
C LYS A 208 20.47 -6.66 -8.60
N ASN A 209 21.22 -6.49 -7.54
CA ASN A 209 21.60 -7.56 -6.60
C ASN A 209 20.78 -7.55 -5.31
N ASP A 210 19.85 -6.60 -5.17
CA ASP A 210 18.99 -6.54 -3.99
C ASP A 210 17.96 -7.66 -4.13
N ALA A 211 18.10 -8.65 -3.26
CA ALA A 211 17.22 -9.81 -3.20
C ALA A 211 16.86 -10.10 -1.74
N PRO A 212 15.64 -10.57 -1.47
CA PRO A 212 15.25 -11.02 -0.13
C PRO A 212 16.11 -12.20 0.31
N THR A 213 16.36 -12.30 1.61
CA THR A 213 17.20 -13.36 2.19
C THR A 213 16.42 -14.63 2.56
N ASP A 214 15.10 -14.54 2.77
CA ASP A 214 14.25 -15.68 3.17
C ASP A 214 13.15 -15.97 2.15
N LEU A 215 13.58 -16.34 0.93
CA LEU A 215 12.67 -16.78 -0.13
C LEU A 215 12.38 -18.28 -0.02
N VAL A 216 11.09 -18.61 -0.07
CA VAL A 216 10.59 -19.99 -0.13
C VAL A 216 9.85 -20.23 -1.45
N THR A 217 9.80 -21.47 -1.90
CA THR A 217 8.90 -21.88 -2.98
C THR A 217 7.49 -22.00 -2.41
N ILE A 218 6.53 -21.34 -3.04
CA ILE A 218 5.13 -21.27 -2.53
C ILE A 218 4.57 -22.68 -2.37
N GLU A 219 4.79 -23.57 -3.33
CA GLU A 219 4.31 -24.95 -3.30
C GLU A 219 4.95 -25.81 -2.18
N SER A 220 6.08 -25.38 -1.60
CA SER A 220 6.67 -26.05 -0.43
C SER A 220 5.95 -25.74 0.88
N MET A 221 5.16 -24.68 0.90
CA MET A 221 4.45 -24.21 2.10
C MET A 221 2.93 -24.35 1.99
N LEU A 222 2.38 -24.19 0.79
CA LEU A 222 0.94 -24.18 0.54
C LEU A 222 0.56 -25.31 -0.42
N SER A 223 -0.43 -26.13 -0.01
CA SER A 223 -0.96 -27.19 -0.86
C SER A 223 -1.76 -26.64 -2.04
N ALA A 224 -1.87 -27.43 -3.11
CA ALA A 224 -2.67 -27.10 -4.29
C ALA A 224 -4.17 -26.93 -4.01
N ASP A 225 -4.65 -27.44 -2.87
CA ASP A 225 -6.04 -27.23 -2.40
C ASP A 225 -6.25 -25.81 -1.86
N ILE A 226 -5.18 -25.15 -1.38
CA ILE A 226 -5.22 -23.78 -0.93
C ILE A 226 -5.04 -22.83 -2.11
N VAL A 227 -4.00 -23.05 -2.92
CA VAL A 227 -3.66 -22.19 -4.05
C VAL A 227 -2.95 -22.94 -5.15
N LYS A 228 -3.29 -22.65 -6.40
CA LYS A 228 -2.55 -23.11 -7.58
C LYS A 228 -1.48 -22.09 -7.93
N VAL A 229 -0.32 -22.56 -8.35
CA VAL A 229 0.77 -21.69 -8.82
C VAL A 229 0.89 -21.85 -10.33
N LYS A 230 0.85 -20.75 -11.08
CA LYS A 230 0.88 -20.80 -12.56
C LYS A 230 2.19 -21.35 -13.11
N TYR A 231 3.29 -21.01 -12.44
CA TYR A 231 4.63 -21.48 -12.82
C TYR A 231 5.27 -22.16 -11.61
N SER A 232 5.54 -23.47 -11.75
CA SER A 232 6.17 -24.24 -10.67
C SER A 232 7.52 -23.65 -10.27
N GLY A 233 7.81 -23.66 -8.98
CA GLY A 233 9.02 -23.08 -8.40
C GLY A 233 8.94 -21.57 -8.19
N THR A 234 7.76 -20.95 -8.33
CA THR A 234 7.56 -19.55 -7.97
C THR A 234 7.87 -19.33 -6.50
N LYS A 235 8.70 -18.33 -6.22
CA LYS A 235 9.17 -18.01 -4.87
C LYS A 235 8.47 -16.75 -4.32
N ALA A 236 8.44 -16.63 -3.00
CA ALA A 236 8.05 -15.44 -2.28
C ALA A 236 8.76 -15.38 -0.92
N ASP A 237 8.64 -14.28 -0.21
CA ASP A 237 9.07 -14.15 1.18
C ASP A 237 8.31 -15.16 2.06
N ARG A 238 9.01 -15.79 3.01
CA ARG A 238 8.45 -16.82 3.90
C ARG A 238 7.26 -16.29 4.71
N THR A 239 7.46 -15.17 5.41
CA THR A 239 6.44 -14.57 6.29
C THR A 239 5.21 -14.17 5.48
N ALA A 240 5.41 -13.54 4.32
CA ALA A 240 4.32 -13.18 3.42
C ALA A 240 3.61 -14.42 2.85
N THR A 241 4.33 -15.53 2.61
CA THR A 241 3.72 -16.79 2.14
C THR A 241 2.89 -17.47 3.23
N GLU A 242 3.34 -17.44 4.49
CA GLU A 242 2.57 -17.93 5.64
C GLU A 242 1.26 -17.13 5.80
N ALA A 243 1.34 -15.82 5.77
CA ALA A 243 0.19 -14.92 5.82
C ALA A 243 -0.78 -15.15 4.64
N LEU A 244 -0.26 -15.36 3.43
CA LEU A 244 -1.04 -15.73 2.26
C LEU A 244 -1.83 -17.03 2.49
N GLY A 245 -1.17 -18.04 3.04
CA GLY A 245 -1.80 -19.31 3.38
C GLY A 245 -2.96 -19.16 4.37
N GLN A 246 -2.78 -18.34 5.40
CA GLN A 246 -3.83 -18.02 6.37
C GLN A 246 -5.01 -17.30 5.71
N MET A 247 -4.75 -16.28 4.90
CA MET A 247 -5.76 -15.52 4.18
C MET A 247 -6.59 -16.41 3.24
N LEU A 248 -5.93 -17.20 2.41
CA LEU A 248 -6.63 -18.06 1.45
C LEU A 248 -7.38 -19.22 2.12
N SER A 249 -6.86 -19.76 3.23
CA SER A 249 -7.56 -20.77 4.02
C SER A 249 -8.84 -20.23 4.65
N ALA A 250 -8.83 -18.98 5.13
CA ALA A 250 -10.02 -18.31 5.62
C ALA A 250 -11.06 -18.08 4.50
N ALA A 251 -10.61 -17.63 3.34
CA ALA A 251 -11.49 -17.50 2.17
C ALA A 251 -12.16 -18.82 1.78
N ILE A 252 -11.38 -19.93 1.82
CA ILE A 252 -11.91 -21.28 1.53
C ILE A 252 -12.95 -21.69 2.59
N ALA A 253 -12.73 -21.38 3.86
CA ALA A 253 -13.71 -21.63 4.92
C ALA A 253 -15.03 -20.87 4.70
N ASP A 254 -14.96 -19.68 4.07
CA ASP A 254 -16.13 -18.88 3.67
C ASP A 254 -16.71 -19.31 2.30
N GLY A 255 -16.23 -20.42 1.74
CA GLY A 255 -16.73 -20.99 0.47
C GLY A 255 -16.17 -20.31 -0.79
N ILE A 256 -15.09 -19.56 -0.66
CA ILE A 256 -14.39 -18.89 -1.77
C ILE A 256 -13.09 -19.63 -2.07
N SER A 257 -13.00 -20.31 -3.19
CA SER A 257 -11.87 -21.16 -3.58
C SER A 257 -11.36 -20.85 -5.00
N ASP A 258 -10.49 -21.70 -5.54
CA ASP A 258 -9.90 -21.59 -6.87
C ASP A 258 -9.01 -20.35 -7.05
N PHE A 259 -8.13 -20.12 -6.11
CA PHE A 259 -7.09 -19.09 -6.22
C PHE A 259 -5.90 -19.59 -7.03
N GLN A 260 -5.29 -18.67 -7.78
CA GLN A 260 -4.04 -18.94 -8.51
C GLN A 260 -3.06 -17.78 -8.31
N ILE A 261 -1.82 -18.11 -7.97
CA ILE A 261 -0.72 -17.14 -8.02
C ILE A 261 -0.18 -17.12 -9.45
N SER A 262 -0.35 -15.99 -10.11
CA SER A 262 0.16 -15.78 -11.47
C SER A 262 1.56 -15.18 -11.51
N SER A 263 1.96 -14.47 -10.45
CA SER A 263 3.30 -13.91 -10.24
C SER A 263 3.55 -13.67 -8.74
N ALA A 264 4.80 -13.81 -8.30
CA ALA A 264 5.25 -13.42 -6.97
C ALA A 264 6.69 -12.86 -7.06
N TYR A 265 7.69 -13.42 -6.37
CA TYR A 265 9.07 -12.93 -6.50
C TYR A 265 9.55 -12.95 -7.95
N ARG A 266 10.21 -11.88 -8.34
CA ARG A 266 10.78 -11.70 -9.66
C ARG A 266 12.09 -10.92 -9.54
N THR A 267 13.19 -11.50 -10.01
CA THR A 267 14.50 -10.86 -10.01
C THR A 267 14.52 -9.60 -10.88
N TYR A 268 15.46 -8.70 -10.64
CA TYR A 268 15.73 -7.56 -11.52
C TYR A 268 15.87 -7.97 -12.99
N SER A 269 16.60 -9.08 -13.25
CA SER A 269 16.87 -9.55 -14.61
C SER A 269 15.61 -10.10 -15.29
N GLU A 270 14.73 -10.76 -14.55
CA GLU A 270 13.43 -11.22 -15.07
C GLU A 270 12.51 -10.03 -15.36
N GLN A 271 12.48 -9.03 -14.48
CA GLN A 271 11.75 -7.79 -14.74
C GLN A 271 12.25 -7.09 -15.99
N GLN A 272 13.57 -7.01 -16.20
CA GLN A 272 14.16 -6.43 -17.41
C GLN A 272 13.73 -7.19 -18.67
N LYS A 273 13.71 -8.53 -18.62
CA LYS A 273 13.20 -9.35 -19.74
C LYS A 273 11.73 -9.07 -20.07
N LEU A 274 10.89 -8.83 -19.04
CA LEU A 274 9.49 -8.43 -19.28
C LEU A 274 9.40 -7.09 -20.00
N VAL A 275 10.21 -6.12 -19.60
CA VAL A 275 10.31 -4.83 -20.29
C VAL A 275 10.75 -5.02 -21.75
N ASP A 276 11.84 -5.77 -21.97
CA ASP A 276 12.39 -6.01 -23.32
C ASP A 276 11.38 -6.72 -24.23
N ASN A 277 10.68 -7.73 -23.71
CA ASN A 277 9.62 -8.44 -24.44
C ASN A 277 8.45 -7.52 -24.78
N SER A 278 8.04 -6.64 -23.88
CA SER A 278 6.97 -5.67 -24.11
C SER A 278 7.37 -4.65 -25.16
N VAL A 279 8.59 -4.11 -25.07
CA VAL A 279 9.15 -3.19 -26.09
C VAL A 279 9.17 -3.86 -27.48
N ALA A 280 9.65 -5.10 -27.56
CA ALA A 280 9.69 -5.85 -28.83
C ALA A 280 8.28 -6.07 -29.39
N LYS A 281 7.28 -6.35 -28.54
CA LYS A 281 5.87 -6.48 -28.93
C LYS A 281 5.33 -5.16 -29.48
N TYR A 282 5.58 -4.02 -28.82
CA TYR A 282 5.19 -2.71 -29.32
C TYR A 282 5.86 -2.38 -30.65
N GLN A 283 7.15 -2.64 -30.81
CA GLN A 283 7.86 -2.43 -32.07
C GLN A 283 7.30 -3.27 -33.22
N LYS A 284 6.99 -4.56 -32.93
CA LYS A 284 6.37 -5.45 -33.94
C LYS A 284 5.00 -4.94 -34.40
N ASN A 285 4.19 -4.44 -33.45
CA ASN A 285 2.82 -3.99 -33.76
C ASN A 285 2.79 -2.55 -34.33
N ASN A 286 3.87 -1.78 -34.14
CA ASN A 286 3.99 -0.39 -34.60
C ASN A 286 5.40 -0.17 -35.17
N PRO A 287 5.65 -0.60 -36.44
CA PRO A 287 6.99 -0.57 -37.03
C PRO A 287 7.59 0.83 -37.10
N ASP A 288 6.75 1.86 -37.20
CA ASP A 288 7.18 3.27 -37.33
C ASP A 288 7.45 3.95 -35.96
N TRP A 289 7.23 3.25 -34.85
CA TRP A 289 7.53 3.83 -33.55
C TRP A 289 9.01 3.74 -33.24
N SER A 290 9.55 4.83 -32.68
CA SER A 290 10.91 4.80 -32.13
C SER A 290 10.96 3.85 -30.92
N ARG A 291 12.16 3.35 -30.61
CA ARG A 291 12.39 2.51 -29.42
C ARG A 291 11.93 3.24 -28.14
N ASP A 292 12.17 4.54 -28.02
CA ASP A 292 11.80 5.34 -26.85
C ASP A 292 10.28 5.45 -26.70
N ARG A 293 9.56 5.58 -27.80
CA ARG A 293 8.10 5.53 -27.78
C ARG A 293 7.56 4.17 -27.34
N CYS A 294 8.16 3.08 -27.83
CA CYS A 294 7.80 1.73 -27.39
C CYS A 294 8.12 1.54 -25.90
N LEU A 295 9.24 2.06 -25.42
CA LEU A 295 9.64 2.01 -24.02
C LEU A 295 8.67 2.80 -23.13
N SER A 296 8.31 4.02 -23.52
CA SER A 296 7.31 4.83 -22.82
C SER A 296 5.96 4.13 -22.74
N ALA A 297 5.49 3.53 -23.84
CA ALA A 297 4.25 2.73 -23.86
C ALA A 297 4.35 1.50 -22.94
N THR A 298 5.51 0.83 -22.92
CA THR A 298 5.78 -0.30 -22.02
C THR A 298 5.65 0.11 -20.57
N TYR A 299 6.23 1.24 -20.17
CA TYR A 299 6.23 1.69 -18.79
C TYR A 299 4.85 2.13 -18.25
N ASN A 300 3.83 2.23 -19.08
CA ASN A 300 2.45 2.42 -18.63
C ASN A 300 1.86 1.16 -17.98
N THR A 301 2.37 -0.03 -18.33
CA THR A 301 1.81 -1.32 -17.88
C THR A 301 2.85 -2.28 -17.29
N VAL A 302 4.14 -2.04 -17.50
CA VAL A 302 5.24 -2.86 -17.00
C VAL A 302 6.22 -1.96 -16.25
N ALA A 303 6.41 -2.20 -14.98
CA ALA A 303 7.36 -1.46 -14.15
C ALA A 303 8.79 -1.60 -14.72
N PRO A 304 9.59 -0.53 -14.78
CA PRO A 304 11.03 -0.62 -15.05
C PRO A 304 11.72 -1.59 -14.07
N ALA A 305 12.80 -2.24 -14.49
CA ALA A 305 13.59 -3.08 -13.58
C ALA A 305 14.10 -2.27 -12.38
N GLY A 306 14.00 -2.86 -11.20
CA GLY A 306 14.31 -2.21 -9.93
C GLY A 306 13.17 -1.37 -9.35
N THR A 307 12.06 -1.16 -10.06
CA THR A 307 10.91 -0.39 -9.56
C THR A 307 9.65 -1.24 -9.33
N SER A 308 9.79 -2.55 -9.43
CA SER A 308 8.71 -3.52 -9.21
C SER A 308 8.79 -4.10 -7.81
N GLU A 309 7.70 -4.07 -7.06
CA GLU A 309 7.59 -4.66 -5.73
C GLU A 309 7.79 -6.19 -5.72
N HIS A 310 7.60 -6.85 -6.85
CA HIS A 310 7.89 -8.29 -6.97
C HIS A 310 9.36 -8.63 -6.65
N GLN A 311 10.29 -7.69 -6.78
CA GLN A 311 11.69 -7.91 -6.40
C GLN A 311 11.88 -8.00 -4.88
N THR A 312 10.91 -7.55 -4.08
CA THR A 312 10.94 -7.69 -2.61
C THR A 312 10.52 -9.07 -2.12
N GLY A 313 9.86 -9.89 -2.97
CA GLY A 313 9.21 -11.13 -2.54
C GLY A 313 7.91 -10.94 -1.76
N LEU A 314 7.49 -9.69 -1.51
CA LEU A 314 6.33 -9.34 -0.70
C LEU A 314 5.06 -9.08 -1.53
N ALA A 315 5.14 -9.11 -2.85
CA ALA A 315 4.02 -8.85 -3.75
C ALA A 315 3.55 -10.14 -4.43
N PHE A 316 2.24 -10.30 -4.51
CA PHE A 316 1.56 -11.44 -5.13
C PHE A 316 0.50 -10.96 -6.11
N ASP A 317 0.55 -11.48 -7.33
CA ASP A 317 -0.55 -11.36 -8.28
C ASP A 317 -1.48 -12.56 -8.11
N ILE A 318 -2.60 -12.34 -7.45
CA ILE A 318 -3.61 -13.36 -7.15
C ILE A 318 -4.74 -13.27 -8.16
N THR A 319 -5.06 -14.40 -8.80
CA THR A 319 -6.08 -14.52 -9.83
C THR A 319 -6.91 -15.79 -9.61
N GLY A 320 -7.90 -16.01 -10.47
CA GLY A 320 -8.55 -17.30 -10.64
C GLY A 320 -8.05 -18.00 -11.92
N PRO A 321 -8.04 -19.35 -11.98
CA PRO A 321 -7.58 -20.05 -13.16
C PRO A 321 -8.41 -19.72 -14.40
N GLY A 322 -7.76 -19.18 -15.43
CA GLY A 322 -8.33 -19.00 -16.77
C GLY A 322 -9.41 -17.94 -16.94
N VAL A 323 -9.65 -17.07 -15.94
CA VAL A 323 -10.67 -16.01 -16.00
C VAL A 323 -10.11 -14.66 -15.56
N SER A 324 -10.79 -13.58 -15.95
CA SER A 324 -10.52 -12.25 -15.40
C SER A 324 -10.80 -12.26 -13.90
N PHE A 325 -9.86 -11.75 -13.10
CA PHE A 325 -10.02 -11.66 -11.64
C PHE A 325 -11.00 -10.57 -11.23
N THR A 326 -11.04 -9.48 -11.98
CA THR A 326 -11.88 -8.31 -11.67
C THR A 326 -13.38 -8.68 -11.69
N GLY A 327 -14.08 -8.35 -10.63
CA GLY A 327 -15.51 -8.59 -10.44
C GLY A 327 -15.86 -9.98 -9.91
N THR A 328 -14.87 -10.87 -9.71
CA THR A 328 -15.10 -12.22 -9.15
C THR A 328 -15.41 -12.17 -7.66
N LYS A 329 -15.96 -13.26 -7.12
CA LYS A 329 -16.15 -13.44 -5.67
C LYS A 329 -14.81 -13.46 -4.93
N GLN A 330 -13.78 -14.06 -5.53
CA GLN A 330 -12.43 -14.10 -5.00
C GLN A 330 -11.86 -12.68 -4.81
N GLN A 331 -11.97 -11.83 -5.85
CA GLN A 331 -11.52 -10.44 -5.74
C GLN A 331 -12.25 -9.71 -4.61
N LYS A 332 -13.56 -9.80 -4.55
CA LYS A 332 -14.36 -9.08 -3.56
C LYS A 332 -13.96 -9.48 -2.15
N TRP A 333 -13.89 -10.78 -1.88
CA TRP A 333 -13.50 -11.31 -0.58
C TRP A 333 -12.09 -10.84 -0.19
N LEU A 334 -11.11 -10.97 -1.10
CA LEU A 334 -9.73 -10.56 -0.82
C LEU A 334 -9.61 -9.05 -0.58
N HIS A 335 -10.32 -8.21 -1.35
CA HIS A 335 -10.31 -6.77 -1.13
C HIS A 335 -10.93 -6.36 0.21
N GLU A 336 -11.89 -7.12 0.71
CA GLU A 336 -12.59 -6.87 1.96
C GLU A 336 -11.76 -7.33 3.17
N HIS A 337 -11.01 -8.44 3.06
CA HIS A 337 -10.38 -9.12 4.19
C HIS A 337 -8.85 -9.09 4.19
N CYS A 338 -8.18 -8.69 3.11
CA CYS A 338 -6.72 -8.83 3.00
C CYS A 338 -5.95 -8.12 4.13
N ALA A 339 -6.47 -7.00 4.66
CA ALA A 339 -5.82 -6.26 5.73
C ALA A 339 -5.76 -7.04 7.06
N GLU A 340 -6.69 -7.95 7.29
CA GLU A 340 -6.70 -8.82 8.48
C GLU A 340 -5.47 -9.75 8.52
N TYR A 341 -4.91 -10.03 7.33
CA TYR A 341 -3.76 -10.92 7.13
C TYR A 341 -2.49 -10.17 6.74
N GLY A 342 -2.48 -8.84 6.86
CA GLY A 342 -1.29 -8.03 6.61
C GLY A 342 -1.06 -7.67 5.15
N PHE A 343 -2.06 -7.83 4.28
CA PHE A 343 -1.98 -7.43 2.87
C PHE A 343 -2.78 -6.16 2.60
N VAL A 344 -2.36 -5.44 1.57
CA VAL A 344 -3.12 -4.34 0.99
C VAL A 344 -3.31 -4.54 -0.50
N VAL A 345 -4.44 -4.09 -1.04
CA VAL A 345 -4.61 -3.89 -2.48
C VAL A 345 -3.75 -2.69 -2.85
N ARG A 346 -2.63 -2.94 -3.53
CA ARG A 346 -1.54 -1.97 -3.63
C ARG A 346 -1.84 -0.79 -4.54
N PHE A 347 -2.48 -1.04 -5.68
CA PHE A 347 -2.70 -0.04 -6.70
C PHE A 347 -4.21 0.16 -6.93
N THR A 348 -4.75 1.21 -6.33
CA THR A 348 -6.17 1.58 -6.44
C THR A 348 -6.35 2.77 -7.39
N ALA A 349 -7.55 2.94 -7.94
CA ALA A 349 -7.81 3.95 -8.96
C ALA A 349 -7.62 5.40 -8.46
N ASP A 350 -7.92 5.66 -7.20
CA ASP A 350 -7.79 6.96 -6.54
C ASP A 350 -6.34 7.33 -6.21
N LYS A 351 -5.43 6.32 -6.09
CA LYS A 351 -4.03 6.52 -5.72
C LYS A 351 -3.04 6.51 -6.90
N GLN A 352 -3.50 6.41 -8.14
CA GLN A 352 -2.62 6.32 -9.33
C GLN A 352 -1.60 7.46 -9.44
N LYS A 353 -1.96 8.68 -9.02
CA LYS A 353 -1.04 9.83 -9.07
C LYS A 353 0.11 9.70 -8.06
N LEU A 354 -0.14 9.09 -6.92
CA LEU A 354 0.85 8.87 -5.85
C LEU A 354 1.74 7.67 -6.16
N THR A 355 1.11 6.55 -6.49
CA THR A 355 1.83 5.29 -6.75
C THR A 355 2.56 5.27 -8.10
N GLY A 356 2.08 6.07 -9.07
CA GLY A 356 2.60 6.07 -10.45
C GLY A 356 2.20 4.85 -11.28
N PHE A 357 1.26 4.02 -10.80
CA PHE A 357 0.74 2.82 -11.47
C PHE A 357 -0.76 2.91 -11.69
N VAL A 358 -1.25 2.26 -12.75
CA VAL A 358 -2.68 2.07 -12.97
C VAL A 358 -3.25 1.11 -11.92
N ALA A 359 -4.57 1.16 -11.71
CA ALA A 359 -5.23 0.27 -10.77
C ALA A 359 -5.07 -1.21 -11.17
N GLU A 360 -4.67 -2.03 -10.21
CA GLU A 360 -4.46 -3.48 -10.37
C GLU A 360 -5.20 -4.22 -9.26
N SER A 361 -6.35 -4.80 -9.58
CA SER A 361 -7.20 -5.48 -8.61
C SER A 361 -6.64 -6.81 -8.10
N TRP A 362 -5.61 -7.33 -8.77
CA TRP A 362 -4.96 -8.61 -8.50
C TRP A 362 -3.65 -8.49 -7.72
N HIS A 363 -3.09 -7.28 -7.60
CA HIS A 363 -1.79 -7.05 -6.98
C HIS A 363 -1.93 -6.76 -5.49
N PHE A 364 -1.52 -7.73 -4.68
CA PHE A 364 -1.54 -7.65 -3.21
C PHE A 364 -0.12 -7.51 -2.69
N ARG A 365 0.09 -6.54 -1.80
CA ARG A 365 1.37 -6.32 -1.13
C ARG A 365 1.27 -6.64 0.35
N TYR A 366 2.16 -7.51 0.84
CA TYR A 366 2.32 -7.75 2.26
C TYR A 366 3.10 -6.60 2.91
N VAL A 367 2.55 -6.07 4.00
CA VAL A 367 3.10 -4.95 4.77
C VAL A 367 3.05 -5.22 6.28
N GLY A 368 2.56 -6.39 6.69
CA GLY A 368 2.26 -6.74 8.08
C GLY A 368 0.87 -6.27 8.51
N VAL A 369 0.29 -6.99 9.48
CA VAL A 369 -1.13 -6.82 9.87
C VAL A 369 -1.41 -5.41 10.36
N GLU A 370 -0.58 -4.89 11.24
CA GLU A 370 -0.77 -3.56 11.83
C GLU A 370 -0.74 -2.44 10.78
N ALA A 371 0.26 -2.47 9.90
CA ALA A 371 0.37 -1.50 8.82
C ALA A 371 -0.80 -1.62 7.82
N ALA A 372 -1.19 -2.85 7.44
CA ALA A 372 -2.30 -3.09 6.53
C ALA A 372 -3.64 -2.57 7.08
N GLN A 373 -3.93 -2.83 8.36
CA GLN A 373 -5.13 -2.33 9.04
C GLN A 373 -5.12 -0.81 9.15
N THR A 374 -3.97 -0.23 9.54
CA THR A 374 -3.82 1.23 9.64
C THR A 374 -4.01 1.91 8.27
N MET A 375 -3.41 1.37 7.20
CA MET A 375 -3.59 1.88 5.84
C MET A 375 -5.05 1.79 5.39
N THR A 376 -5.71 0.67 5.65
CA THR A 376 -7.11 0.45 5.28
C THR A 376 -8.05 1.39 6.03
N GLN A 377 -7.89 1.53 7.35
CA GLN A 377 -8.71 2.42 8.18
C GLN A 377 -8.60 3.89 7.77
N ASN A 378 -7.40 4.32 7.37
CA ASN A 378 -7.12 5.70 7.00
C ASN A 378 -7.18 5.95 5.48
N GLN A 379 -7.45 4.91 4.68
CA GLN A 379 -7.46 4.96 3.22
C GLN A 379 -6.12 5.46 2.63
N TRP A 380 -5.01 5.05 3.23
CA TRP A 380 -3.65 5.39 2.78
C TRP A 380 -3.10 4.31 1.86
N CYS A 381 -2.36 4.73 0.83
CA CYS A 381 -1.46 3.83 0.12
C CYS A 381 -0.12 3.71 0.88
N LEU A 382 0.76 2.83 0.43
CA LEU A 382 2.05 2.60 1.09
C LEU A 382 2.93 3.86 1.10
N GLU A 383 2.90 4.69 0.05
CA GLU A 383 3.60 5.97 -0.01
C GLU A 383 3.15 6.91 1.10
N GLU A 384 1.84 7.06 1.28
CA GLU A 384 1.27 7.91 2.34
C GLU A 384 1.58 7.35 3.73
N TYR A 385 1.52 6.02 3.89
CA TYR A 385 1.85 5.37 5.16
C TYR A 385 3.31 5.62 5.55
N VAL A 386 4.25 5.36 4.65
CA VAL A 386 5.68 5.56 4.89
C VAL A 386 6.00 7.02 5.21
N GLU A 387 5.42 7.97 4.44
CA GLU A 387 5.58 9.40 4.70
C GLU A 387 5.04 9.80 6.08
N LYS A 388 3.80 9.39 6.41
CA LYS A 388 3.14 9.78 7.68
C LYS A 388 3.79 9.12 8.90
N MET A 389 4.36 7.93 8.75
CA MET A 389 5.10 7.24 9.81
C MET A 389 6.55 7.71 9.93
N GLY A 390 7.05 8.46 8.95
CA GLY A 390 8.44 8.93 8.92
C GLY A 390 9.44 7.80 8.73
N LEU A 391 9.09 6.78 7.95
CA LEU A 391 9.90 5.58 7.68
C LEU A 391 10.79 5.73 6.45
#